data_a833679a6c251fccbe0c832110816a56
#
_entry.id   a833679a6c251fccbe0c832110816a56
#
_cell.length_a   1.000
_cell.length_b   1.000
_cell.length_c   1.000
_cell.angle_alpha   90.00
_cell.angle_beta   90.00
_cell.angle_gamma   90.00
#
_symmetry.space_group_name_H-M   'P 1'
#
loop_
_entity.id
_entity.type
_entity.pdbx_description
1 polymer ?
#
loop_
_entity_poly.entity_id
_entity_poly.type
_entity_poly.pdbx_seq_one_letter_code
_entity_poly.pdbx_strand_id
1 'polypeptide(L)' 'MQKLKALKDFMSSEPYAEINAVLEAQKSALYRYACSGKDAAGQELSKDARINMLERIDALSFAQSLYGFFLEQYQTTQ' A
#
# COMPACT_ATOMS: atom_id res chain seq x y z
N MET A 1 -17.85 0.39 19.45
CA MET A 1 -17.80 1.88 19.54
C MET A 1 -16.38 2.38 19.72
N GLN A 2 -15.70 1.93 20.80
CA GLN A 2 -14.33 2.39 21.06
C GLN A 2 -13.34 1.98 19.98
N LYS A 3 -13.47 0.78 19.42
CA LYS A 3 -12.57 0.32 18.34
C LYS A 3 -12.76 1.13 17.07
N LEU A 4 -14.00 1.46 16.74
CA LEU A 4 -14.29 2.28 15.57
C LEU A 4 -13.72 3.68 15.72
N LYS A 5 -13.91 4.29 16.89
CA LYS A 5 -13.37 5.61 17.16
C LYS A 5 -11.84 5.61 17.10
N ALA A 6 -11.21 4.62 17.74
CA ALA A 6 -9.76 4.50 17.73
C ALA A 6 -9.21 4.36 16.32
N LEU A 7 -9.88 3.55 15.47
CA LEU A 7 -9.47 3.38 14.09
C LEU A 7 -9.60 4.68 13.30
N LYS A 8 -10.73 5.38 13.45
CA LYS A 8 -10.95 6.67 12.77
C LYS A 8 -9.92 7.71 13.22
N ASP A 9 -9.64 7.76 14.52
CA ASP A 9 -8.64 8.68 15.05
C ASP A 9 -7.25 8.37 14.49
N PHE A 10 -6.89 7.09 14.42
CA PHE A 10 -5.61 6.68 13.85
C PHE A 10 -5.53 7.06 12.37
N MET A 11 -6.58 6.80 11.59
CA MET A 11 -6.58 7.10 10.16
C MET A 11 -6.52 8.60 9.87
N SER A 12 -6.86 9.43 10.85
CA SER A 12 -6.76 10.88 10.75
C SER A 12 -5.46 11.43 11.34
N SER A 13 -4.59 10.56 11.87
CA SER A 13 -3.37 10.96 12.54
C SER A 13 -2.21 11.15 11.56
N GLU A 14 -1.20 11.93 11.99
CA GLU A 14 0.02 12.09 11.21
C GLU A 14 0.77 10.78 10.97
N PRO A 15 0.93 9.90 11.97
CA PRO A 15 1.60 8.62 11.72
C PRO A 15 0.93 7.81 10.61
N TYR A 16 -0.39 7.80 10.53
CA TYR A 16 -1.09 7.10 9.46
C TYR A 16 -0.80 7.75 8.11
N ALA A 17 -0.82 9.08 8.05
CA ALA A 17 -0.52 9.80 6.81
C ALA A 17 0.92 9.53 6.35
N GLU A 18 1.86 9.48 7.28
CA GLU A 18 3.25 9.16 6.97
C GLU A 18 3.41 7.74 6.44
N ILE A 19 2.74 6.77 7.08
CA ILE A 19 2.76 5.37 6.62
C ILE A 19 2.22 5.29 5.20
N ASN A 20 1.08 5.92 4.93
CA ASN A 20 0.49 5.92 3.59
C ASN A 20 1.40 6.58 2.57
N ALA A 21 2.06 7.68 2.93
CA ALA A 21 2.98 8.37 2.03
C ALA A 21 4.16 7.46 1.64
N VAL A 22 4.71 6.72 2.61
CA VAL A 22 5.78 5.77 2.34
C VAL A 22 5.30 4.64 1.43
N LEU A 23 4.12 4.08 1.70
CA LEU A 23 3.57 3.01 0.88
C LEU A 23 3.32 3.49 -0.55
N GLU A 24 2.77 4.69 -0.72
CA GLU A 24 2.55 5.26 -2.04
C GLU A 24 3.85 5.50 -2.79
N ALA A 25 4.87 6.00 -2.10
CA ALA A 25 6.18 6.21 -2.70
C ALA A 25 6.80 4.89 -3.16
N GLN A 26 6.67 3.84 -2.37
CA GLN A 26 7.17 2.51 -2.74
C GLN A 26 6.42 1.93 -3.92
N LYS A 27 5.09 2.05 -3.93
CA LYS A 27 4.28 1.60 -5.06
C LYS A 27 4.67 2.32 -6.35
N SER A 28 4.84 3.63 -6.27
CA SER A 28 5.21 4.43 -7.44
C SER A 28 6.58 4.03 -7.99
N ALA A 29 7.55 3.79 -7.11
CA ALA A 29 8.88 3.35 -7.51
C ALA A 29 8.83 1.98 -8.19
N LEU A 30 8.13 1.03 -7.59
CA LEU A 30 7.98 -0.32 -8.16
C LEU A 30 7.28 -0.28 -9.51
N TYR A 31 6.24 0.52 -9.60
CA TYR A 31 5.48 0.68 -10.85
C TYR A 31 6.35 1.24 -11.95
N ARG A 32 7.18 2.22 -11.62
CA ARG A 32 8.09 2.86 -12.58
C ARG A 32 9.11 1.85 -13.09
N TYR A 33 9.71 1.05 -12.21
CA TYR A 33 10.66 0.03 -12.61
C TYR A 33 9.99 -1.04 -13.46
N ALA A 34 8.82 -1.51 -13.06
CA ALA A 34 8.08 -2.52 -13.82
C ALA A 34 7.74 -2.03 -15.23
N CYS A 35 7.34 -0.75 -15.35
CA CYS A 35 6.99 -0.16 -16.65
C CYS A 35 8.22 0.07 -17.54
N SER A 36 9.33 0.53 -16.94
CA SER A 36 10.55 0.79 -17.71
C SER A 36 11.28 -0.50 -18.09
N GLY A 37 11.05 -1.58 -17.36
CA GLY A 37 11.75 -2.84 -17.57
C GLY A 37 13.18 -2.85 -17.07
N LYS A 38 13.57 -1.82 -16.29
CA LYS A 38 14.93 -1.68 -15.77
C LYS A 38 14.91 -1.42 -14.29
N ASP A 39 15.94 -1.88 -13.58
CA ASP A 39 16.09 -1.64 -12.16
C ASP A 39 16.77 -0.28 -11.89
N ALA A 40 17.05 0.01 -10.61
CA ALA A 40 17.68 1.27 -10.22
C ALA A 40 19.08 1.43 -10.78
N ALA A 41 19.77 0.33 -11.09
CA ALA A 41 21.11 0.34 -11.69
C ALA A 41 21.07 0.41 -13.22
N GLY A 42 19.88 0.46 -13.83
CA GLY A 42 19.73 0.52 -15.27
C GLY A 42 19.81 -0.83 -15.96
N GLN A 43 19.85 -1.93 -15.22
CA GLN A 43 19.90 -3.28 -15.79
C GLN A 43 18.49 -3.76 -16.12
N GLU A 44 18.36 -4.53 -17.19
CA GLU A 44 17.09 -5.09 -17.59
C GLU A 44 16.54 -6.04 -16.54
N LEU A 45 15.24 -5.89 -16.25
CA LEU A 45 14.54 -6.79 -15.33
C LEU A 45 14.15 -8.06 -16.06
N SER A 46 14.34 -9.21 -15.39
CA SER A 46 13.81 -10.48 -15.88
C SER A 46 12.28 -10.45 -15.79
N LYS A 47 11.64 -11.37 -16.53
CA LYS A 47 10.19 -11.53 -16.45
C LYS A 47 9.73 -11.81 -15.02
N ASP A 48 10.46 -12.68 -14.32
CA ASP A 48 10.13 -13.05 -12.94
C ASP A 48 10.28 -11.87 -12.00
N ALA A 49 11.31 -11.03 -12.19
CA ALA A 49 11.51 -9.84 -11.37
C ALA A 49 10.36 -8.85 -11.56
N ARG A 50 9.89 -8.68 -12.80
CA ARG A 50 8.75 -7.80 -13.09
C ARG A 50 7.47 -8.30 -12.46
N ILE A 51 7.22 -9.62 -12.54
CA ILE A 51 6.06 -10.23 -11.89
C ILE A 51 6.13 -10.02 -10.39
N ASN A 52 7.30 -10.21 -9.77
CA ASN A 52 7.48 -9.98 -8.35
C ASN A 52 7.19 -8.53 -7.95
N MET A 53 7.59 -7.58 -8.78
CA MET A 53 7.30 -6.16 -8.53
C MET A 53 5.80 -5.88 -8.55
N LEU A 54 5.09 -6.45 -9.53
CA LEU A 54 3.64 -6.29 -9.62
C LEU A 54 2.94 -6.93 -8.43
N GLU A 55 3.40 -8.10 -7.99
CA GLU A 55 2.87 -8.74 -6.79
C GLU A 55 3.09 -7.91 -5.55
N ARG A 56 4.26 -7.25 -5.42
CA ARG A 56 4.53 -6.34 -4.31
C ARG A 56 3.60 -5.13 -4.33
N ILE A 57 3.33 -4.57 -5.50
CA ILE A 57 2.39 -3.46 -5.64
C ILE A 57 1.01 -3.89 -5.17
N ASP A 58 0.56 -5.07 -5.55
CA ASP A 58 -0.73 -5.60 -5.12
C ASP A 58 -0.75 -5.80 -3.61
N ALA A 59 0.32 -6.32 -3.02
CA ALA A 59 0.42 -6.51 -1.58
C ALA A 59 0.36 -5.18 -0.83
N LEU A 60 1.07 -4.16 -1.32
CA LEU A 60 1.04 -2.83 -0.72
C LEU A 60 -0.35 -2.19 -0.82
N SER A 61 -1.01 -2.36 -1.96
CA SER A 61 -2.37 -1.87 -2.17
C SER A 61 -3.34 -2.57 -1.22
N PHE A 62 -3.19 -3.88 -1.04
CA PHE A 62 -3.99 -4.64 -0.10
C PHE A 62 -3.79 -4.13 1.33
N ALA A 63 -2.54 -3.91 1.73
CA ALA A 63 -2.24 -3.38 3.06
C ALA A 63 -2.91 -2.03 3.30
N GLN A 64 -2.89 -1.15 2.30
CA GLN A 64 -3.55 0.15 2.41
C GLN A 64 -5.07 0.00 2.54
N SER A 65 -5.66 -0.96 1.84
CA SER A 65 -7.11 -1.16 1.85
C SER A 65 -7.62 -1.78 3.14
N LEU A 66 -6.75 -2.40 3.94
CA LEU A 66 -7.15 -3.07 5.18
C LEU A 66 -7.83 -2.12 6.16
N TYR A 67 -7.32 -0.90 6.29
CA TYR A 67 -7.90 0.07 7.22
C TYR A 67 -9.34 0.40 6.84
N GLY A 68 -9.58 0.65 5.55
CA GLY A 68 -10.93 0.89 5.05
C GLY A 68 -11.84 -0.31 5.25
N PHE A 69 -11.31 -1.51 5.01
CA PHE A 69 -12.06 -2.74 5.22
C PHE A 69 -12.48 -2.89 6.69
N PHE A 70 -11.56 -2.70 7.62
CA PHE A 70 -11.88 -2.78 9.04
C PHE A 70 -12.90 -1.70 9.45
N LEU A 71 -12.75 -0.51 8.91
CA LEU A 71 -13.70 0.58 9.18
C LEU A 71 -15.11 0.17 8.76
N GLU A 72 -15.27 -0.40 7.57
CA GLU A 72 -16.56 -0.88 7.09
C GLU A 72 -17.12 -1.98 8.00
N GLN A 73 -16.26 -2.92 8.41
CA GLN A 73 -16.69 -4.01 9.30
C GLN A 73 -17.22 -3.47 10.62
N TYR A 74 -16.54 -2.50 11.21
CA TYR A 74 -16.99 -1.93 12.48
C TYR A 74 -18.26 -1.13 12.31
N GLN A 75 -18.47 -0.48 11.18
CA GLN A 75 -19.68 0.29 10.92
C GLN A 75 -20.88 -0.62 10.70
N THR A 76 -20.69 -1.75 10.02
CA THR A 76 -21.80 -2.66 9.71
C THR A 76 -22.23 -3.51 10.91
N THR A 77 -21.37 -3.71 11.89
CA THR A 77 -21.70 -4.50 13.07
C THR A 77 -22.40 -3.68 14.16
N GLN A 78 -22.62 -2.42 13.91
CA GLN A 78 -23.38 -1.55 14.80
C GLN A 78 -24.77 -1.28 14.23
#